data_2f54884199e60d4dd42296593339287e
#
_entry.id   2f54884199e60d4dd42296593339287e
#
_cell.length_a   1.000
_cell.length_b   1.000
_cell.length_c   1.000
_cell.angle_alpha   90.00
_cell.angle_beta   90.00
_cell.angle_gamma   90.00
#
_symmetry.space_group_name_H-M   'P 1'
#
loop_
_entity.id
_entity.type
_entity.pdbx_description
1 polymer ?
#
loop_
_entity_poly.entity_id
_entity_poly.type
_entity_poly.pdbx_seq_one_letter_code
_entity_poly.pdbx_strand_id
1 'polypeptide(L)'
;METKREEIIRKWFSMWLSKEDGGILELFSPNAVYIESWGPEYHGSEKIRHWFQEWNERGNVLKWEIQGFFHSGDQTTVCWFFSCRMKDGTEQAFDGISLITWDMNGKIAELKEYGCNIERYDPYAD
;
A
#
# COMPACT_ATOMS: atom_id res chain seq x y z
N MET A 1 -2.63 20.76 -0.84
CA MET A 1 -3.30 19.55 -0.33
C MET A 1 -2.87 18.30 -1.05
N GLU A 2 -2.98 18.28 -2.36
CA GLU A 2 -2.60 17.10 -3.16
C GLU A 2 -1.13 16.75 -3.00
N THR A 3 -0.25 17.75 -3.05
CA THR A 3 1.18 17.54 -2.86
C THR A 3 1.49 16.85 -1.53
N LYS A 4 0.83 17.30 -0.46
CA LYS A 4 1.04 16.72 0.87
C LYS A 4 0.53 15.27 0.93
N ARG A 5 -0.61 14.99 0.29
CA ARG A 5 -1.15 13.65 0.22
C ARG A 5 -0.21 12.71 -0.52
N GLU A 6 0.37 13.19 -1.63
CA GLU A 6 1.32 12.39 -2.41
C GLU A 6 2.60 12.14 -1.61
N GLU A 7 3.08 13.12 -0.84
CA GLU A 7 4.26 12.93 0.02
C GLU A 7 4.01 11.85 1.07
N ILE A 8 2.83 11.82 1.67
CA ILE A 8 2.45 10.82 2.65
C ILE A 8 2.44 9.42 2.03
N ILE A 9 1.89 9.31 0.83
CA ILE A 9 1.84 8.03 0.11
C ILE A 9 3.25 7.57 -0.24
N ARG A 10 4.09 8.46 -0.75
CA ARG A 10 5.47 8.14 -1.08
C ARG A 10 6.24 7.68 0.16
N LYS A 11 6.00 8.34 1.29
CA LYS A 11 6.64 7.94 2.54
C LYS A 11 6.21 6.54 2.96
N TRP A 12 4.91 6.26 2.90
CA TRP A 12 4.39 4.93 3.24
C TRP A 12 5.05 3.83 2.40
N PHE A 13 5.14 4.03 1.10
CA PHE A 13 5.77 3.05 0.22
C PHE A 13 7.26 2.91 0.50
N SER A 14 7.96 4.01 0.75
CA SER A 14 9.40 3.98 1.05
C SER A 14 9.71 3.24 2.35
N MET A 15 8.81 3.30 3.32
CA MET A 15 8.97 2.59 4.59
C MET A 15 9.03 1.08 4.39
N TRP A 16 8.26 0.55 3.44
CA TRP A 16 8.31 -0.88 3.13
C TRP A 16 9.63 -1.28 2.49
N LEU A 17 10.21 -0.40 1.68
CA LEU A 17 11.49 -0.68 1.04
C LEU A 17 12.66 -0.61 2.05
N SER A 18 12.59 0.29 3.01
CA SER A 18 13.65 0.50 4.01
C SER A 18 13.43 -0.31 5.29
N LYS A 19 12.23 -0.87 5.50
CA LYS A 19 11.81 -1.57 6.70
C LYS A 19 11.79 -0.67 7.94
N GLU A 20 11.56 0.65 7.75
CA GLU A 20 11.49 1.60 8.85
C GLU A 20 10.03 1.86 9.21
N ASP A 21 9.66 1.59 10.47
CA ASP A 21 8.29 1.74 10.93
C ASP A 21 8.03 3.04 11.70
N GLY A 22 9.02 3.90 11.81
CA GLY A 22 8.87 5.18 12.48
C GLY A 22 7.97 6.11 11.67
N GLY A 23 6.84 6.51 12.26
CA GLY A 23 5.93 7.42 11.61
C GLY A 23 4.64 6.80 11.10
N ILE A 24 4.46 5.47 11.21
CA ILE A 24 3.20 4.83 10.79
C ILE A 24 2.02 5.45 11.51
N LEU A 25 2.12 5.66 12.82
CA LEU A 25 1.05 6.26 13.62
C LEU A 25 0.78 7.72 13.27
N GLU A 26 1.71 8.35 12.56
CA GLU A 26 1.54 9.72 12.10
C GLU A 26 0.89 9.79 10.72
N LEU A 27 1.06 8.73 9.90
CA LEU A 27 0.50 8.67 8.56
C LEU A 27 -0.97 8.26 8.57
N PHE A 28 -1.34 7.37 9.48
CA PHE A 28 -2.69 6.79 9.57
C PHE A 28 -3.44 7.35 10.77
N SER A 29 -4.74 7.55 10.61
CA SER A 29 -5.57 7.93 11.74
C SER A 29 -5.64 6.77 12.73
N PRO A 30 -5.89 7.05 14.03
CA PRO A 30 -5.94 5.96 15.03
C PRO A 30 -6.92 4.85 14.69
N ASN A 31 -8.01 5.18 14.00
CA ASN A 31 -9.07 4.24 13.62
C ASN A 31 -8.98 3.81 12.15
N ALA A 32 -7.82 4.00 11.51
CA ALA A 32 -7.67 3.68 10.10
C ALA A 32 -7.93 2.20 9.82
N VAL A 33 -8.44 1.93 8.64
CA VAL A 33 -8.65 0.55 8.17
C VAL A 33 -7.81 0.35 6.91
N TYR A 34 -7.00 -0.70 6.90
CA TYR A 34 -6.18 -1.08 5.77
C TYR A 34 -6.66 -2.41 5.25
N ILE A 35 -7.01 -2.46 3.97
CA ILE A 35 -7.59 -3.67 3.37
C ILE A 35 -6.70 -4.13 2.22
N GLU A 36 -6.13 -5.33 2.34
CA GLU A 36 -5.32 -5.91 1.28
C GLU A 36 -6.22 -6.49 0.19
N SER A 37 -5.70 -6.53 -1.05
CA SER A 37 -6.46 -6.94 -2.23
C SER A 37 -7.02 -8.37 -2.14
N TRP A 38 -6.44 -9.22 -1.30
CA TRP A 38 -6.84 -10.62 -1.20
C TRP A 38 -7.65 -10.93 0.07
N GLY A 39 -8.03 -9.90 0.83
CA GLY A 39 -9.01 -10.02 1.90
C GLY A 39 -8.66 -9.58 3.31
N PRO A 40 -7.41 -9.68 3.77
CA PRO A 40 -7.07 -9.27 5.14
C PRO A 40 -7.36 -7.81 5.40
N GLU A 41 -7.91 -7.53 6.60
CA GLU A 41 -8.17 -6.16 7.04
C GLU A 41 -7.48 -5.92 8.37
N TYR A 42 -6.90 -4.75 8.50
CA TYR A 42 -6.23 -4.34 9.74
C TYR A 42 -6.95 -3.10 10.26
N HIS A 43 -7.46 -3.19 11.48
CA HIS A 43 -8.25 -2.13 12.10
C HIS A 43 -7.43 -1.37 13.14
N GLY A 44 -7.19 -0.09 12.86
CA GLY A 44 -6.44 0.81 13.71
C GLY A 44 -4.97 0.89 13.31
N SER A 45 -4.37 2.07 13.52
CA SER A 45 -2.99 2.33 13.14
C SER A 45 -2.00 1.41 13.86
N GLU A 46 -2.30 1.00 15.09
CA GLU A 46 -1.41 0.10 15.82
C GLU A 46 -1.41 -1.30 15.24
N LYS A 47 -2.55 -1.77 14.73
CA LYS A 47 -2.62 -3.07 14.04
C LYS A 47 -1.90 -3.02 12.70
N ILE A 48 -2.00 -1.88 12.01
CA ILE A 48 -1.26 -1.67 10.76
C ILE A 48 0.23 -1.73 11.02
N ARG A 49 0.71 -1.09 12.10
CA ARG A 49 2.12 -1.14 12.48
C ARG A 49 2.56 -2.56 12.85
N HIS A 50 1.74 -3.28 13.59
CA HIS A 50 2.04 -4.67 13.97
C HIS A 50 2.17 -5.55 12.73
N TRP A 51 1.22 -5.44 11.80
CA TRP A 51 1.27 -6.15 10.53
C TRP A 51 2.53 -5.80 9.74
N PHE A 52 2.88 -4.52 9.66
CA PHE A 52 4.09 -4.05 8.99
C PHE A 52 5.33 -4.73 9.58
N GLN A 53 5.45 -4.73 10.91
CA GLN A 53 6.60 -5.32 11.59
C GLN A 53 6.69 -6.83 11.35
N GLU A 54 5.59 -7.54 11.50
CA GLU A 54 5.55 -8.98 11.31
C GLU A 54 5.86 -9.37 9.87
N TRP A 55 5.23 -8.68 8.90
CA TRP A 55 5.45 -8.98 7.49
C TRP A 55 6.92 -8.79 7.11
N ASN A 56 7.54 -7.71 7.57
CA ASN A 56 8.93 -7.41 7.25
C ASN A 56 9.93 -8.35 7.92
N GLU A 57 9.51 -9.11 8.91
CA GLU A 57 10.31 -10.20 9.45
C GLU A 57 10.27 -11.44 8.56
N ARG A 58 9.19 -11.62 7.80
CA ARG A 58 8.98 -12.79 6.94
C ARG A 58 9.39 -12.56 5.49
N GLY A 59 9.56 -11.31 5.07
CA GLY A 59 9.85 -11.04 3.67
C GLY A 59 10.46 -9.67 3.43
N ASN A 60 10.71 -9.42 2.16
CA ASN A 60 11.28 -8.15 1.71
C ASN A 60 10.49 -7.63 0.52
N VAL A 61 10.09 -6.36 0.58
CA VAL A 61 9.57 -5.68 -0.60
C VAL A 61 10.76 -5.34 -1.49
N LEU A 62 10.75 -5.83 -2.71
CA LEU A 62 11.81 -5.55 -3.66
C LEU A 62 11.55 -4.25 -4.41
N LYS A 63 10.30 -4.04 -4.83
CA LYS A 63 9.90 -2.84 -5.54
C LYS A 63 8.48 -2.48 -5.15
N TRP A 64 8.23 -1.18 -5.02
CA TRP A 64 6.87 -0.65 -4.92
C TRP A 64 6.91 0.69 -5.62
N GLU A 65 6.69 0.66 -6.93
CA GLU A 65 6.90 1.80 -7.82
C GLU A 65 5.59 2.51 -8.11
N ILE A 66 5.54 3.80 -7.84
CA ILE A 66 4.36 4.62 -8.09
C ILE A 66 4.35 5.01 -9.55
N GLN A 67 3.21 4.78 -10.22
CA GLN A 67 3.02 5.09 -11.63
C GLN A 67 2.18 6.35 -11.83
N GLY A 68 1.36 6.72 -10.86
CA GLY A 68 0.56 7.93 -10.97
C GLY A 68 -0.42 8.09 -9.82
N PHE A 69 -0.97 9.29 -9.70
CA PHE A 69 -1.95 9.65 -8.69
C PHE A 69 -3.18 10.25 -9.33
N PHE A 70 -4.35 9.99 -8.73
CA PHE A 70 -5.62 10.60 -9.13
C PHE A 70 -6.32 11.07 -7.86
N HIS A 71 -6.71 12.32 -7.82
CA HIS A 71 -7.35 12.93 -6.65
C HIS A 71 -8.79 13.32 -6.94
N SER A 72 -9.67 13.08 -5.98
CA SER A 72 -11.07 13.51 -6.06
C SER A 72 -11.60 13.71 -4.64
N GLY A 73 -11.87 14.96 -4.28
CA GLY A 73 -12.40 15.28 -2.95
C GLY A 73 -11.49 14.81 -1.83
N ASP A 74 -12.03 13.99 -0.95
CA ASP A 74 -11.28 13.42 0.18
C ASP A 74 -10.59 12.10 -0.15
N GLN A 75 -10.48 11.76 -1.43
CA GLN A 75 -9.89 10.48 -1.85
C GLN A 75 -8.75 10.69 -2.83
N THR A 76 -7.80 9.74 -2.78
CA THR A 76 -6.69 9.65 -3.72
C THR A 76 -6.53 8.21 -4.15
N THR A 77 -6.34 8.00 -5.45
CA THR A 77 -5.96 6.70 -5.98
C THR A 77 -4.51 6.78 -6.41
N VAL A 78 -3.70 5.80 -6.01
CA VAL A 78 -2.32 5.68 -6.47
C VAL A 78 -2.17 4.37 -7.24
N CYS A 79 -1.63 4.46 -8.44
CA CYS A 79 -1.35 3.29 -9.29
C CYS A 79 0.11 2.89 -9.08
N TRP A 80 0.37 1.58 -8.97
CA TRP A 80 1.71 1.11 -8.64
C TRP A 80 2.00 -0.29 -9.18
N PHE A 81 3.31 -0.61 -9.21
CA PHE A 81 3.81 -1.97 -9.41
C PHE A 81 4.47 -2.41 -8.10
N PHE A 82 4.23 -3.66 -7.71
CA PHE A 82 4.74 -4.23 -6.46
C PHE A 82 5.43 -5.56 -6.73
N SER A 83 6.57 -5.79 -6.08
CA SER A 83 7.18 -7.13 -6.04
C SER A 83 7.82 -7.36 -4.69
N CYS A 84 7.81 -8.62 -4.26
CA CYS A 84 8.40 -9.00 -2.98
C CYS A 84 8.98 -10.40 -3.05
N ARG A 85 9.86 -10.72 -2.10
CA ARG A 85 10.41 -12.05 -1.90
C ARG A 85 10.29 -12.40 -0.43
N MET A 86 9.68 -13.52 -0.14
CA MET A 86 9.57 -14.03 1.23
C MET A 86 10.80 -14.85 1.60
N LYS A 87 11.04 -15.02 2.90
CA LYS A 87 12.19 -15.78 3.39
C LYS A 87 12.17 -17.24 2.97
N ASP A 88 10.98 -17.79 2.71
CA ASP A 88 10.82 -19.15 2.22
C ASP A 88 11.12 -19.29 0.71
N GLY A 89 11.48 -18.20 0.06
CA GLY A 89 11.79 -18.16 -1.37
C GLY A 89 10.63 -17.81 -2.28
N THR A 90 9.41 -17.69 -1.74
CA THR A 90 8.25 -17.32 -2.53
C THR A 90 8.42 -15.89 -3.04
N GLU A 91 8.16 -15.67 -4.33
CA GLU A 91 8.18 -14.34 -4.93
C GLU A 91 6.80 -14.02 -5.49
N GLN A 92 6.41 -12.75 -5.38
CA GLN A 92 5.17 -12.26 -5.94
C GLN A 92 5.43 -10.94 -6.65
N ALA A 93 4.67 -10.69 -7.72
CA ALA A 93 4.71 -9.42 -8.42
C ALA A 93 3.33 -9.18 -9.02
N PHE A 94 2.84 -7.97 -8.89
CA PHE A 94 1.56 -7.59 -9.49
C PHE A 94 1.44 -6.07 -9.59
N ASP A 95 0.58 -5.63 -10.50
CA ASP A 95 0.16 -4.23 -10.59
C ASP A 95 -1.03 -4.02 -9.68
N GLY A 96 -1.25 -2.79 -9.27
CA GLY A 96 -2.43 -2.51 -8.49
C GLY A 96 -2.68 -1.02 -8.30
N ILE A 97 -3.71 -0.77 -7.53
CA ILE A 97 -4.02 0.57 -7.07
C ILE A 97 -4.37 0.52 -5.59
N SER A 98 -4.13 1.62 -4.91
CA SER A 98 -4.64 1.84 -3.56
C SER A 98 -5.64 2.97 -3.63
N LEU A 99 -6.84 2.74 -3.09
CA LEU A 99 -7.84 3.80 -2.92
C LEU A 99 -7.75 4.29 -1.49
N ILE A 100 -7.40 5.55 -1.33
CA ILE A 100 -7.13 6.15 -0.02
C ILE A 100 -8.19 7.20 0.29
N THR A 101 -8.78 7.11 1.47
CA THR A 101 -9.69 8.13 1.99
C THR A 101 -8.96 8.86 3.12
N TRP A 102 -8.97 10.18 3.07
CA TRP A 102 -8.27 11.04 4.02
C TRP A 102 -9.23 11.54 5.09
N ASP A 103 -8.73 11.69 6.32
CA ASP A 103 -9.51 12.31 7.38
C ASP A 103 -9.31 13.83 7.39
N MET A 104 -10.00 14.52 8.29
CA MET A 104 -9.96 15.97 8.38
C MET A 104 -8.59 16.50 8.83
N ASN A 105 -7.76 15.65 9.42
CA ASN A 105 -6.43 16.02 9.89
C ASN A 105 -5.34 15.71 8.85
N GLY A 106 -5.75 15.26 7.67
CA GLY A 106 -4.80 14.94 6.59
C GLY A 106 -4.13 13.59 6.73
N LYS A 107 -4.66 12.71 7.60
CA LYS A 107 -4.15 11.36 7.78
C LYS A 107 -5.00 10.37 6.98
N ILE A 108 -4.43 9.20 6.73
CA ILE A 108 -5.14 8.14 6.01
C ILE A 108 -6.19 7.53 6.95
N ALA A 109 -7.45 7.63 6.56
CA ALA A 109 -8.56 7.03 7.30
C ALA A 109 -8.86 5.62 6.81
N GLU A 110 -8.71 5.39 5.51
CA GLU A 110 -8.89 4.06 4.92
C GLU A 110 -7.99 3.92 3.71
N LEU A 111 -7.40 2.74 3.57
CA LEU A 111 -6.64 2.39 2.37
C LEU A 111 -7.07 1.00 1.93
N LYS A 112 -7.57 0.90 0.71
CA LYS A 112 -8.01 -0.37 0.15
C LYS A 112 -7.24 -0.65 -1.13
N GLU A 113 -6.65 -1.83 -1.21
CA GLU A 113 -5.85 -2.25 -2.34
C GLU A 113 -6.64 -3.11 -3.31
N TYR A 114 -6.36 -2.92 -4.59
CA TYR A 114 -6.89 -3.73 -5.68
C TYR A 114 -5.70 -4.19 -6.51
N GLY A 115 -5.59 -5.49 -6.73
CA GLY A 115 -4.48 -6.05 -7.48
C GLY A 115 -4.88 -6.51 -8.87
N CYS A 116 -3.89 -6.55 -9.77
CA CYS A 116 -4.06 -7.05 -11.12
C CYS A 116 -2.86 -7.93 -11.47
N ASN A 117 -3.12 -9.11 -12.00
CA ASN A 117 -2.08 -10.05 -12.40
C ASN A 117 -1.26 -9.45 -13.53
N ILE A 118 0.07 -9.54 -13.43
CA ILE A 118 0.97 -9.07 -14.48
C ILE A 118 1.14 -10.09 -15.61
N GLU A 119 0.81 -11.36 -15.35
CA GLU A 119 0.86 -12.39 -16.38
C GLU A 119 -0.43 -12.35 -17.20
N ARG A 120 -0.42 -11.46 -18.19
CA ARG A 120 -1.58 -11.24 -19.05
C ARG A 120 -1.41 -11.97 -20.36
N TYR A 121 -2.48 -12.46 -20.89
CA TYR A 121 -2.48 -13.16 -22.16
C TYR A 121 -3.77 -12.90 -22.92
N ASP A 122 -3.68 -13.02 -24.24
CA ASP A 122 -4.84 -12.92 -25.10
C ASP A 122 -5.35 -14.34 -25.36
N PRO A 123 -6.53 -14.72 -24.82
CA PRO A 123 -7.04 -16.09 -25.01
C PRO A 123 -7.41 -16.41 -26.46
N TYR A 124 -7.45 -15.39 -27.32
CA TYR A 124 -7.80 -15.53 -28.72
C TYR A 124 -6.60 -15.30 -29.65
N ALA A 125 -5.40 -15.19 -29.12
CA ALA A 125 -4.20 -15.05 -29.93
C ALA A 125 -3.89 -16.38 -30.65
N ASP A 126 -3.37 -16.28 -31.86
CA ASP A 126 -2.98 -17.45 -32.66
C ASP A 126 -1.71 -18.13 -32.17
#